data_fa3aac6192d0ced85f882ae041052ff9
#
_entry.id   fa3aac6192d0ced85f882ae041052ff9
#
_cell.length_a   1.000
_cell.length_b   1.000
_cell.length_c   1.000
_cell.angle_alpha   90.00
_cell.angle_beta   90.00
_cell.angle_gamma   90.00
#
_symmetry.space_group_name_H-M   'P 1'
#
loop_
_entity.id
_entity.type
_entity.pdbx_description
1 polymer ?
#
loop_
_entity_poly.entity_id
_entity_poly.type
_entity_poly.pdbx_seq_one_letter_code
_entity_poly.pdbx_strand_id
1 'polypeptide(L)'
;MKTLTLDLSGIYTVVTPQSVQAWEEKSNQYQQQLHAGTGLGNDFLGWINLPCEISEEQLSSIEEAARGLQERCDYVVSIGIGGSYLGARAVIEALTPSFEAYQTKHTAPQVIFAGHNIGEDYLSELVAFLRDKRFGLINISKSGTTTEPAIAFRILKALLEEQVGCDEARERIIAVTDKARGALRTLADKEGYKTFIIPDDIGGRFSVLTPVGLLPIAVAGFDIRELVRGARQMKALVDESVPFAENPSALYAAARNSLYQAGKKIEILGNFHPRLHYIGEWWKQLYGESEGKDHKGIFNASVDFSADLHSMGQWIQEGERSIFETIVSIAEPDTTLRIESDEANLDGLNYLAGKRVDEVNKMAELGVRVAHIDGGVPNIRIVLPKLNAYYIGQLFYFFEKAVGISGYMLEVNPFNQPGVEAYKKNMFALLEKPGFEAETEAIKARLK
;
A
#
# COMPACT_ATOMS: atom_id res chain seq x y z
N MET A 1 -17.04 17.90 -6.84
CA MET A 1 -15.65 17.54 -7.27
C MET A 1 -15.70 16.25 -8.05
N LYS A 2 -14.80 16.04 -9.03
CA LYS A 2 -14.65 14.70 -9.66
C LYS A 2 -14.20 13.72 -8.57
N THR A 3 -14.62 12.46 -8.68
CA THR A 3 -14.25 11.38 -7.76
C THR A 3 -13.64 10.23 -8.55
N LEU A 4 -12.99 9.29 -7.86
CA LEU A 4 -12.66 7.98 -8.42
C LEU A 4 -13.92 7.37 -9.06
N THR A 5 -13.75 6.73 -10.21
CA THR A 5 -14.83 6.01 -10.90
C THR A 5 -14.46 4.55 -11.13
N LEU A 6 -15.47 3.67 -11.07
CA LEU A 6 -15.36 2.24 -11.31
C LEU A 6 -16.11 1.88 -12.59
N ASP A 7 -15.45 1.17 -13.52
CA ASP A 7 -16.05 0.63 -14.74
C ASP A 7 -15.95 -0.90 -14.73
N LEU A 8 -17.12 -1.55 -14.67
CA LEU A 8 -17.27 -3.00 -14.68
C LEU A 8 -17.65 -3.57 -16.06
N SER A 9 -17.78 -2.73 -17.09
CA SER A 9 -18.25 -3.19 -18.41
C SER A 9 -17.39 -4.31 -19.00
N GLY A 10 -16.08 -4.34 -18.69
CA GLY A 10 -15.15 -5.34 -19.20
C GLY A 10 -15.23 -6.72 -18.54
N ILE A 11 -16.07 -6.93 -17.50
CA ILE A 11 -16.26 -8.25 -16.90
C ILE A 11 -17.50 -8.99 -17.44
N TYR A 12 -18.40 -8.28 -18.12
CA TYR A 12 -19.68 -8.83 -18.52
C TYR A 12 -19.61 -9.82 -19.70
N THR A 13 -18.43 -10.10 -20.20
CA THR A 13 -18.17 -11.24 -21.11
C THR A 13 -18.06 -12.58 -20.37
N VAL A 14 -17.84 -12.58 -19.05
CA VAL A 14 -17.65 -13.78 -18.22
C VAL A 14 -18.74 -13.90 -17.15
N VAL A 15 -19.13 -12.81 -16.53
CA VAL A 15 -20.21 -12.74 -15.55
C VAL A 15 -21.31 -11.81 -16.05
N THR A 16 -22.51 -11.90 -15.50
CA THR A 16 -23.61 -11.03 -15.92
C THR A 16 -23.81 -9.87 -14.93
N PRO A 17 -24.40 -8.74 -15.34
CA PRO A 17 -24.84 -7.71 -14.40
C PRO A 17 -25.71 -8.25 -13.27
N GLN A 18 -26.56 -9.23 -13.57
CA GLN A 18 -27.44 -9.89 -12.60
C GLN A 18 -26.64 -10.70 -11.56
N SER A 19 -25.54 -11.35 -11.95
CA SER A 19 -24.70 -12.08 -11.00
C SER A 19 -23.96 -11.16 -10.03
N VAL A 20 -23.61 -9.95 -10.46
CA VAL A 20 -23.07 -8.90 -9.57
C VAL A 20 -24.15 -8.34 -8.67
N GLN A 21 -25.36 -8.06 -9.24
CA GLN A 21 -26.51 -7.56 -8.48
C GLN A 21 -27.00 -8.56 -7.42
N ALA A 22 -26.86 -9.85 -7.66
CA ALA A 22 -27.25 -10.90 -6.71
C ALA A 22 -26.50 -10.83 -5.36
N TRP A 23 -25.40 -10.09 -5.29
CA TRP A 23 -24.68 -9.84 -4.05
C TRP A 23 -25.26 -8.70 -3.20
N GLU A 24 -26.24 -7.93 -3.69
CA GLU A 24 -26.75 -6.73 -3.01
C GLU A 24 -27.17 -7.00 -1.56
N GLU A 25 -28.04 -7.99 -1.32
CA GLU A 25 -28.55 -8.29 0.02
C GLU A 25 -27.39 -8.66 0.98
N LYS A 26 -26.51 -9.56 0.56
CA LYS A 26 -25.35 -9.97 1.36
C LYS A 26 -24.37 -8.80 1.57
N SER A 27 -24.12 -8.01 0.54
CA SER A 27 -23.24 -6.84 0.64
C SER A 27 -23.77 -5.84 1.67
N ASN A 28 -25.06 -5.54 1.64
CA ASN A 28 -25.70 -4.64 2.60
C ASN A 28 -25.59 -5.21 4.03
N GLN A 29 -25.84 -6.51 4.20
CA GLN A 29 -25.67 -7.19 5.49
C GLN A 29 -24.23 -7.09 6.00
N TYR A 30 -23.24 -7.35 5.14
CA TYR A 30 -21.82 -7.28 5.53
C TYR A 30 -21.36 -5.86 5.83
N GLN A 31 -21.86 -4.86 5.12
CA GLN A 31 -21.62 -3.46 5.46
C GLN A 31 -22.18 -3.10 6.84
N GLN A 32 -23.41 -3.52 7.15
CA GLN A 32 -24.00 -3.34 8.48
C GLN A 32 -23.15 -4.04 9.56
N GLN A 33 -22.68 -5.27 9.31
CA GLN A 33 -21.81 -5.98 10.24
C GLN A 33 -20.49 -5.26 10.47
N LEU A 34 -19.89 -4.68 9.42
CA LEU A 34 -18.66 -3.87 9.54
C LEU A 34 -18.89 -2.64 10.42
N HIS A 35 -19.95 -1.88 10.16
CA HIS A 35 -20.22 -0.66 10.90
C HIS A 35 -20.71 -0.92 12.34
N ALA A 36 -21.51 -1.97 12.55
CA ALA A 36 -21.98 -2.37 13.86
C ALA A 36 -20.93 -3.12 14.72
N GLY A 37 -19.80 -3.51 14.11
CA GLY A 37 -18.76 -4.28 14.81
C GLY A 37 -19.21 -5.67 15.25
N THR A 38 -20.09 -6.33 14.48
CA THR A 38 -20.66 -7.64 14.82
C THR A 38 -20.09 -8.80 13.98
N GLY A 39 -19.24 -8.49 13.00
CA GLY A 39 -18.60 -9.49 12.14
C GLY A 39 -17.31 -10.07 12.73
N LEU A 40 -16.74 -11.05 12.01
CA LEU A 40 -15.44 -11.64 12.38
C LEU A 40 -14.33 -10.58 12.32
N GLY A 41 -13.48 -10.55 13.37
CA GLY A 41 -12.35 -9.61 13.45
C GLY A 41 -12.76 -8.20 13.89
N ASN A 42 -13.88 -8.04 14.54
CA ASN A 42 -14.42 -6.77 15.04
C ASN A 42 -13.48 -6.00 15.98
N ASP A 43 -12.45 -6.63 16.54
CA ASP A 43 -11.39 -5.97 17.32
C ASP A 43 -10.50 -5.03 16.48
N PHE A 44 -10.61 -5.06 15.13
CA PHE A 44 -9.75 -4.34 14.20
C PHE A 44 -10.52 -3.47 13.21
N LEU A 45 -11.55 -2.77 13.67
CA LEU A 45 -12.44 -1.94 12.83
C LEU A 45 -12.23 -0.43 12.99
N GLY A 46 -11.24 0.02 13.76
CA GLY A 46 -10.95 1.43 13.97
C GLY A 46 -10.67 2.21 12.69
N TRP A 47 -10.26 1.54 11.61
CA TRP A 47 -10.03 2.17 10.30
C TRP A 47 -11.30 2.69 9.62
N ILE A 48 -12.48 2.12 9.94
CA ILE A 48 -13.76 2.47 9.27
C ILE A 48 -14.10 3.95 9.44
N ASN A 49 -13.97 4.47 10.66
CA ASN A 49 -14.29 5.86 10.96
C ASN A 49 -13.06 6.76 10.99
N LEU A 50 -11.85 6.19 10.96
CA LEU A 50 -10.58 6.89 11.10
C LEU A 50 -10.49 8.18 10.26
N PRO A 51 -10.86 8.23 8.96
CA PRO A 51 -10.74 9.45 8.18
C PRO A 51 -11.51 10.64 8.78
N CYS A 52 -12.63 10.38 9.47
CA CYS A 52 -13.45 11.41 10.10
C CYS A 52 -13.03 11.71 11.56
N GLU A 53 -12.34 10.78 12.22
CA GLU A 53 -11.93 10.89 13.63
C GLU A 53 -10.56 11.53 13.80
N ILE A 54 -9.72 11.57 12.75
CA ILE A 54 -8.44 12.27 12.79
C ILE A 54 -8.70 13.75 13.03
N SER A 55 -8.25 14.26 14.19
CA SER A 55 -8.42 15.65 14.56
C SER A 55 -7.39 16.58 13.90
N GLU A 56 -7.71 17.88 13.88
CA GLU A 56 -6.79 18.91 13.40
C GLU A 56 -5.52 19.01 14.26
N GLU A 57 -5.65 18.73 15.57
CA GLU A 57 -4.52 18.69 16.51
C GLU A 57 -3.59 17.52 16.21
N GLN A 58 -4.13 16.35 15.87
CA GLN A 58 -3.33 15.18 15.47
C GLN A 58 -2.55 15.46 14.18
N LEU A 59 -3.20 16.01 13.15
CA LEU A 59 -2.55 16.38 11.90
C LEU A 59 -1.46 17.43 12.14
N SER A 60 -1.77 18.49 12.91
CA SER A 60 -0.81 19.54 13.24
C SER A 60 0.40 19.01 14.02
N SER A 61 0.19 18.08 14.96
CA SER A 61 1.28 17.43 15.72
C SER A 61 2.19 16.56 14.83
N ILE A 62 1.62 15.86 13.84
CA ILE A 62 2.40 15.11 12.85
C ILE A 62 3.20 16.05 11.95
N GLU A 63 2.58 17.13 11.46
CA GLU A 63 3.25 18.13 10.62
C GLU A 63 4.37 18.86 11.38
N GLU A 64 4.18 19.17 12.66
CA GLU A 64 5.22 19.75 13.51
C GLU A 64 6.41 18.79 13.68
N ALA A 65 6.12 17.50 13.94
CA ALA A 65 7.17 16.50 14.05
C ALA A 65 7.93 16.31 12.72
N ALA A 66 7.21 16.33 11.60
CA ALA A 66 7.81 16.28 10.28
C ALA A 66 8.73 17.46 10.00
N ARG A 67 8.29 18.70 10.32
CA ARG A 67 9.13 19.90 10.20
C ARG A 67 10.39 19.80 11.04
N GLY A 68 10.31 19.28 12.27
CA GLY A 68 11.48 19.08 13.11
C GLY A 68 12.55 18.18 12.47
N LEU A 69 12.14 17.12 11.76
CA LEU A 69 13.04 16.27 10.98
C LEU A 69 13.51 16.97 9.69
N GLN A 70 12.64 17.68 8.99
CA GLN A 70 12.98 18.41 7.76
C GLN A 70 14.05 19.48 7.97
N GLU A 71 14.04 20.16 9.10
CA GLU A 71 15.05 21.18 9.45
C GLU A 71 16.42 20.58 9.78
N ARG A 72 16.43 19.34 10.31
CA ARG A 72 17.67 18.69 10.79
C ARG A 72 18.29 17.72 9.80
N CYS A 73 17.51 17.19 8.85
CA CYS A 73 17.90 16.03 8.06
C CYS A 73 17.72 16.27 6.56
N ASP A 74 18.64 15.74 5.76
CA ASP A 74 18.54 15.64 4.31
C ASP A 74 17.94 14.29 3.91
N TYR A 75 18.09 13.30 4.80
CA TYR A 75 17.54 11.94 4.65
C TYR A 75 16.80 11.52 5.91
N VAL A 76 15.68 10.82 5.77
CA VAL A 76 15.00 10.19 6.90
C VAL A 76 14.77 8.73 6.57
N VAL A 77 15.25 7.85 7.45
CA VAL A 77 15.04 6.40 7.28
C VAL A 77 13.79 5.99 8.04
N SER A 78 12.75 5.60 7.30
CA SER A 78 11.54 5.00 7.84
C SER A 78 11.75 3.50 7.99
N ILE A 79 11.78 3.03 9.23
CA ILE A 79 12.10 1.65 9.59
C ILE A 79 10.80 0.92 9.95
N GLY A 80 10.46 -0.09 9.17
CA GLY A 80 9.24 -0.88 9.37
C GLY A 80 9.13 -2.01 8.35
N ILE A 81 8.17 -2.90 8.54
CA ILE A 81 7.87 -4.02 7.63
C ILE A 81 6.36 -4.17 7.45
N GLY A 82 5.93 -4.71 6.32
CA GLY A 82 4.51 -4.90 6.00
C GLY A 82 3.74 -3.58 6.07
N GLY A 83 2.64 -3.54 6.83
CA GLY A 83 1.82 -2.33 6.99
C GLY A 83 2.55 -1.16 7.64
N SER A 84 3.66 -1.39 8.33
CA SER A 84 4.46 -0.32 8.92
C SER A 84 5.32 0.45 7.90
N TYR A 85 5.34 0.03 6.61
CA TYR A 85 6.07 0.78 5.58
C TYR A 85 5.33 0.86 4.24
N LEU A 86 4.59 -0.19 3.82
CA LEU A 86 4.03 -0.27 2.47
C LEU A 86 3.06 0.87 2.14
N GLY A 87 2.16 1.22 3.07
CA GLY A 87 1.22 2.31 2.84
C GLY A 87 1.91 3.67 2.67
N ALA A 88 2.87 3.99 3.54
CA ALA A 88 3.66 5.21 3.41
C ALA A 88 4.47 5.24 2.11
N ARG A 89 5.14 4.13 1.78
CA ARG A 89 5.94 4.00 0.56
C ARG A 89 5.07 4.16 -0.69
N ALA A 90 3.91 3.54 -0.71
CA ALA A 90 2.98 3.65 -1.83
C ALA A 90 2.58 5.11 -2.12
N VAL A 91 2.28 5.90 -1.08
CA VAL A 91 1.94 7.32 -1.23
C VAL A 91 3.15 8.13 -1.67
N ILE A 92 4.30 7.96 -1.00
CA ILE A 92 5.52 8.72 -1.27
C ILE A 92 5.99 8.46 -2.71
N GLU A 93 6.13 7.20 -3.12
CA GLU A 93 6.57 6.84 -4.48
C GLU A 93 5.58 7.32 -5.56
N ALA A 94 4.27 7.26 -5.28
CA ALA A 94 3.26 7.73 -6.24
C ALA A 94 3.29 9.25 -6.43
N LEU A 95 3.64 10.00 -5.41
CA LEU A 95 3.66 11.47 -5.45
C LEU A 95 5.03 12.05 -5.81
N THR A 96 6.12 11.32 -5.58
CA THR A 96 7.48 11.76 -5.89
C THR A 96 7.71 11.76 -7.40
N PRO A 97 8.24 12.85 -7.99
CA PRO A 97 8.67 12.85 -9.38
C PRO A 97 9.71 11.74 -9.64
N SER A 98 9.60 11.05 -10.77
CA SER A 98 10.40 9.84 -11.07
C SER A 98 11.92 10.04 -11.00
N PHE A 99 12.40 11.27 -11.19
CA PHE A 99 13.83 11.61 -11.19
C PHE A 99 14.24 12.49 -9.99
N GLU A 100 13.41 12.58 -8.96
CA GLU A 100 13.68 13.39 -7.77
C GLU A 100 14.99 12.97 -7.08
N ALA A 101 15.26 11.68 -6.97
CA ALA A 101 16.48 11.16 -6.33
C ALA A 101 17.80 11.60 -7.02
N TYR A 102 17.73 12.04 -8.27
CA TYR A 102 18.89 12.52 -9.04
C TYR A 102 19.04 14.04 -9.03
N GLN A 103 18.14 14.76 -8.35
CA GLN A 103 18.26 16.21 -8.18
C GLN A 103 19.33 16.55 -7.13
N THR A 104 19.99 17.70 -7.30
CA THR A 104 21.01 18.18 -6.36
C THR A 104 20.43 18.97 -5.19
N LYS A 105 19.15 19.36 -5.28
CA LYS A 105 18.43 20.11 -4.24
C LYS A 105 17.05 19.52 -4.08
N HIS A 106 16.69 19.25 -2.84
CA HIS A 106 15.38 18.73 -2.47
C HIS A 106 14.65 19.76 -1.61
N THR A 107 13.32 19.81 -1.74
CA THR A 107 12.46 20.70 -0.93
C THR A 107 12.10 20.09 0.43
N ALA A 108 12.28 18.76 0.55
CA ALA A 108 12.09 17.98 1.77
C ALA A 108 13.11 16.85 1.82
N PRO A 109 13.35 16.22 2.99
CA PRO A 109 14.23 15.07 3.10
C PRO A 109 13.80 13.91 2.18
N GLN A 110 14.78 13.22 1.62
CA GLN A 110 14.50 11.96 0.95
C GLN A 110 14.20 10.87 1.99
N VAL A 111 13.04 10.23 1.86
CA VAL A 111 12.65 9.12 2.73
C VAL A 111 13.17 7.81 2.18
N ILE A 112 14.03 7.14 2.94
CA ILE A 112 14.58 5.81 2.64
C ILE A 112 13.86 4.81 3.53
N PHE A 113 13.58 3.61 3.00
CA PHE A 113 12.91 2.56 3.77
C PHE A 113 13.90 1.48 4.16
N ALA A 114 13.89 1.06 5.45
CA ALA A 114 14.71 -0.03 5.97
C ALA A 114 13.89 -0.95 6.90
N GLY A 115 14.45 -2.10 7.26
CA GLY A 115 13.75 -3.06 8.11
C GLY A 115 12.63 -3.84 7.41
N HIS A 116 12.50 -3.71 6.10
CA HIS A 116 11.58 -4.51 5.27
C HIS A 116 12.27 -5.74 4.68
N ASN A 117 13.56 -5.87 4.91
CA ASN A 117 14.40 -7.02 4.60
C ASN A 117 15.56 -7.11 5.59
N ILE A 118 16.31 -8.21 5.58
CA ILE A 118 17.52 -8.45 6.36
C ILE A 118 18.71 -8.80 5.46
N GLY A 119 18.72 -8.28 4.24
CA GLY A 119 19.85 -8.42 3.32
C GLY A 119 21.06 -7.66 3.85
N GLU A 120 22.17 -8.37 4.06
CA GLU A 120 23.40 -7.81 4.64
C GLU A 120 23.97 -6.71 3.73
N ASP A 121 24.02 -6.94 2.42
CA ASP A 121 24.50 -5.96 1.44
C ASP A 121 23.68 -4.68 1.50
N TYR A 122 22.34 -4.78 1.49
CA TYR A 122 21.46 -3.62 1.56
C TYR A 122 21.70 -2.75 2.80
N LEU A 123 21.80 -3.39 3.99
CA LEU A 123 22.03 -2.66 5.23
C LEU A 123 23.46 -2.08 5.29
N SER A 124 24.46 -2.80 4.79
CA SER A 124 25.86 -2.34 4.72
C SER A 124 26.00 -1.14 3.79
N GLU A 125 25.41 -1.19 2.61
CA GLU A 125 25.37 -0.07 1.66
C GLU A 125 24.64 1.14 2.23
N LEU A 126 23.52 0.95 2.92
CA LEU A 126 22.79 2.02 3.57
C LEU A 126 23.61 2.68 4.69
N VAL A 127 24.29 1.89 5.53
CA VAL A 127 25.21 2.39 6.56
C VAL A 127 26.34 3.20 5.93
N ALA A 128 26.97 2.69 4.87
CA ALA A 128 28.02 3.40 4.15
C ALA A 128 27.54 4.71 3.55
N PHE A 129 26.36 4.70 2.94
CA PHE A 129 25.73 5.88 2.34
C PHE A 129 25.45 6.97 3.38
N LEU A 130 24.97 6.60 4.58
CA LEU A 130 24.54 7.55 5.61
C LEU A 130 25.69 8.13 6.43
N ARG A 131 26.92 7.60 6.35
CA ARG A 131 28.06 8.00 7.20
C ARG A 131 28.41 9.50 7.15
N ASP A 132 28.17 10.15 6.03
CA ASP A 132 28.45 11.58 5.82
C ASP A 132 27.19 12.42 5.58
N LYS A 133 26.01 11.85 5.83
CA LYS A 133 24.71 12.51 5.60
C LYS A 133 24.07 12.99 6.89
N ARG A 134 23.34 14.09 6.80
CA ARG A 134 22.43 14.53 7.86
C ARG A 134 21.17 13.66 7.79
N PHE A 135 21.04 12.68 8.67
CA PHE A 135 19.90 11.80 8.65
C PHE A 135 19.17 11.71 9.99
N GLY A 136 17.92 11.25 9.93
CA GLY A 136 17.05 10.94 11.06
C GLY A 136 16.32 9.61 10.87
N LEU A 137 15.68 9.13 11.92
CA LEU A 137 15.01 7.82 11.96
C LEU A 137 13.55 7.96 12.39
N ILE A 138 12.66 7.26 11.68
CA ILE A 138 11.30 6.99 12.14
C ILE A 138 11.21 5.48 12.33
N ASN A 139 11.16 5.00 13.58
CA ASN A 139 11.04 3.59 13.88
C ASN A 139 9.58 3.22 14.15
N ILE A 140 8.99 2.39 13.30
CA ILE A 140 7.57 2.04 13.31
C ILE A 140 7.41 0.56 13.64
N SER A 141 7.06 0.29 14.88
CA SER A 141 6.83 -1.08 15.37
C SER A 141 5.95 -1.08 16.62
N LYS A 142 4.83 -1.80 16.59
CA LYS A 142 3.94 -1.90 17.75
C LYS A 142 4.64 -2.58 18.94
N SER A 143 5.28 -3.71 18.71
CA SER A 143 5.99 -4.47 19.76
C SER A 143 7.43 -4.00 20.00
N GLY A 144 8.09 -3.48 18.98
CA GLY A 144 9.54 -3.22 18.97
C GLY A 144 10.41 -4.47 18.92
N THR A 145 9.82 -5.65 18.69
CA THR A 145 10.54 -6.94 18.70
C THR A 145 10.45 -7.69 17.37
N THR A 146 9.80 -7.11 16.35
CA THR A 146 9.84 -7.67 15.00
C THR A 146 11.28 -7.64 14.51
N THR A 147 11.79 -8.79 14.09
CA THR A 147 13.24 -9.02 13.90
C THR A 147 13.87 -8.06 12.92
N GLU A 148 13.27 -7.91 11.74
CA GLU A 148 13.82 -7.14 10.62
C GLU A 148 13.96 -5.64 10.97
N PRO A 149 12.91 -4.92 11.41
CA PRO A 149 13.04 -3.53 11.81
C PRO A 149 13.87 -3.35 13.08
N ALA A 150 13.87 -4.32 14.02
CA ALA A 150 14.67 -4.22 15.23
C ALA A 150 16.18 -4.28 14.92
N ILE A 151 16.62 -5.12 13.99
CA ILE A 151 18.00 -5.18 13.51
C ILE A 151 18.38 -3.87 12.84
N ALA A 152 17.59 -3.40 11.87
CA ALA A 152 17.85 -2.15 11.15
C ALA A 152 17.93 -0.96 12.11
N PHE A 153 17.00 -0.85 13.07
CA PHE A 153 16.99 0.24 14.04
C PHE A 153 18.21 0.20 14.95
N ARG A 154 18.60 -0.97 15.44
CA ARG A 154 19.80 -1.13 16.28
C ARG A 154 21.07 -0.64 15.61
N ILE A 155 21.25 -1.00 14.32
CA ILE A 155 22.40 -0.61 13.53
C ILE A 155 22.41 0.89 13.22
N LEU A 156 21.28 1.40 12.71
CA LEU A 156 21.17 2.80 12.27
C LEU A 156 21.14 3.79 13.44
N LYS A 157 20.57 3.41 14.59
CA LYS A 157 20.64 4.19 15.83
C LYS A 157 22.08 4.35 16.28
N ALA A 158 22.86 3.26 16.33
CA ALA A 158 24.26 3.32 16.73
C ALA A 158 25.07 4.23 15.79
N LEU A 159 24.86 4.15 14.47
CA LEU A 159 25.50 5.04 13.50
C LEU A 159 25.13 6.51 13.75
N LEU A 160 23.86 6.80 14.00
CA LEU A 160 23.39 8.17 14.25
C LEU A 160 24.02 8.75 15.53
N GLU A 161 24.03 7.96 16.61
CA GLU A 161 24.65 8.35 17.89
C GLU A 161 26.18 8.55 17.78
N GLU A 162 26.86 7.72 16.96
CA GLU A 162 28.29 7.90 16.64
C GLU A 162 28.55 9.24 15.94
N GLN A 163 27.66 9.65 15.02
CA GLN A 163 27.86 10.87 14.22
C GLN A 163 27.56 12.17 14.99
N VAL A 164 26.47 12.20 15.77
CA VAL A 164 25.97 13.46 16.33
C VAL A 164 25.88 13.46 17.87
N GLY A 165 26.20 12.35 18.54
CA GLY A 165 26.00 12.18 19.97
C GLY A 165 24.55 11.87 20.35
N CYS A 166 24.35 11.36 21.58
CA CYS A 166 23.05 10.85 22.03
C CYS A 166 21.96 11.94 22.11
N ASP A 167 22.31 13.16 22.52
CA ASP A 167 21.34 14.24 22.69
C ASP A 167 20.77 14.74 21.35
N GLU A 168 21.63 14.98 20.36
CA GLU A 168 21.17 15.36 19.03
C GLU A 168 20.51 14.19 18.29
N ALA A 169 20.97 12.95 18.48
CA ALA A 169 20.32 11.78 17.93
C ALA A 169 18.89 11.61 18.44
N ARG A 170 18.62 11.93 19.72
CA ARG A 170 17.29 11.94 20.31
C ARG A 170 16.31 12.82 19.55
N GLU A 171 16.75 14.01 19.15
CA GLU A 171 15.95 14.98 18.41
C GLU A 171 15.66 14.56 16.95
N ARG A 172 16.42 13.56 16.44
CA ARG A 172 16.28 13.03 15.07
C ARG A 172 15.66 11.64 15.03
N ILE A 173 15.19 11.11 16.18
CA ILE A 173 14.52 9.82 16.26
C ILE A 173 13.08 10.01 16.70
N ILE A 174 12.15 9.47 15.92
CA ILE A 174 10.72 9.41 16.28
C ILE A 174 10.30 7.94 16.32
N ALA A 175 9.62 7.55 17.40
CA ALA A 175 9.06 6.20 17.53
C ALA A 175 7.54 6.21 17.32
N VAL A 176 7.07 5.41 16.37
CA VAL A 176 5.64 5.14 16.18
C VAL A 176 5.38 3.73 16.72
N THR A 177 4.71 3.63 17.88
CA THR A 177 4.68 2.39 18.66
C THR A 177 3.39 2.27 19.48
N ASP A 178 3.32 1.21 20.29
CA ASP A 178 2.23 1.00 21.23
C ASP A 178 2.12 2.16 22.26
N LYS A 179 0.92 2.38 22.76
CA LYS A 179 0.59 3.42 23.73
C LYS A 179 1.33 3.22 25.07
N ALA A 180 1.50 1.95 25.51
CA ALA A 180 1.94 1.66 26.89
C ALA A 180 2.89 0.45 27.00
N ARG A 181 3.01 -0.39 25.99
CA ARG A 181 3.70 -1.69 26.06
C ARG A 181 4.68 -1.88 24.92
N GLY A 182 5.59 -2.84 25.11
CA GLY A 182 6.53 -3.25 24.08
C GLY A 182 7.93 -2.65 24.23
N ALA A 183 8.90 -3.30 23.62
CA ALA A 183 10.30 -2.92 23.73
C ALA A 183 10.59 -1.51 23.17
N LEU A 184 9.94 -1.13 22.06
CA LEU A 184 10.12 0.20 21.48
C LEU A 184 9.50 1.28 22.37
N ARG A 185 8.34 1.03 23.01
CA ARG A 185 7.73 1.95 23.98
C ARG A 185 8.68 2.19 25.17
N THR A 186 9.16 1.10 25.77
CA THR A 186 10.10 1.16 26.89
C THR A 186 11.38 1.93 26.53
N LEU A 187 11.92 1.67 25.35
CA LEU A 187 13.11 2.38 24.86
C LEU A 187 12.83 3.87 24.63
N ALA A 188 11.73 4.20 23.99
CA ALA A 188 11.35 5.58 23.68
C ALA A 188 11.15 6.40 24.97
N ASP A 189 10.53 5.82 25.99
CA ASP A 189 10.35 6.46 27.30
C ASP A 189 11.69 6.67 28.02
N LYS A 190 12.58 5.69 27.97
CA LYS A 190 13.91 5.77 28.58
C LYS A 190 14.81 6.82 27.94
N GLU A 191 14.84 6.84 26.60
CA GLU A 191 15.70 7.73 25.82
C GLU A 191 15.07 9.11 25.57
N GLY A 192 13.78 9.28 25.82
CA GLY A 192 13.03 10.51 25.64
C GLY A 192 12.70 10.83 24.17
N TYR A 193 12.49 9.82 23.33
CA TYR A 193 12.11 10.04 21.93
C TYR A 193 10.71 10.63 21.81
N LYS A 194 10.49 11.51 20.82
CA LYS A 194 9.13 11.88 20.40
C LYS A 194 8.38 10.64 19.92
N THR A 195 7.13 10.49 20.35
CA THR A 195 6.37 9.27 20.06
C THR A 195 5.01 9.57 19.45
N PHE A 196 4.55 8.65 18.59
CA PHE A 196 3.17 8.56 18.12
C PHE A 196 2.62 7.16 18.39
N ILE A 197 1.30 7.08 18.55
CA ILE A 197 0.63 5.84 18.93
C ILE A 197 0.13 5.10 17.69
N ILE A 198 0.39 3.80 17.64
CA ILE A 198 -0.29 2.87 16.74
C ILE A 198 -1.58 2.44 17.43
N PRO A 199 -2.77 2.73 16.87
CA PRO A 199 -4.04 2.31 17.45
C PRO A 199 -4.13 0.79 17.64
N ASP A 200 -4.77 0.35 18.71
CA ASP A 200 -4.89 -1.08 19.01
C ASP A 200 -5.89 -1.79 18.10
N ASP A 201 -6.89 -1.08 17.66
CA ASP A 201 -8.04 -1.51 16.85
C ASP A 201 -7.84 -1.33 15.35
N ILE A 202 -6.61 -1.02 14.89
CA ILE A 202 -6.27 -0.89 13.47
C ILE A 202 -5.17 -1.87 13.10
N GLY A 203 -5.47 -2.78 12.18
CA GLY A 203 -4.50 -3.72 11.61
C GLY A 203 -3.45 -3.02 10.74
N GLY A 204 -2.23 -3.59 10.67
CA GLY A 204 -1.10 -2.97 9.96
C GLY A 204 -1.40 -2.56 8.52
N ARG A 205 -2.08 -3.41 7.74
CA ARG A 205 -2.42 -3.13 6.34
C ARG A 205 -3.52 -2.07 6.13
N PHE A 206 -4.21 -1.66 7.20
CA PHE A 206 -5.22 -0.59 7.24
C PHE A 206 -4.69 0.69 7.91
N SER A 207 -3.38 0.79 8.19
CA SER A 207 -2.84 1.81 9.08
C SER A 207 -2.27 3.06 8.37
N VAL A 208 -2.38 3.17 7.04
CA VAL A 208 -1.77 4.28 6.29
C VAL A 208 -2.24 5.66 6.76
N LEU A 209 -3.51 5.80 7.17
CA LEU A 209 -4.07 7.05 7.67
C LEU A 209 -3.84 7.27 9.18
N THR A 210 -3.07 6.41 9.86
CA THR A 210 -2.56 6.64 11.20
C THR A 210 -1.18 7.31 11.14
N PRO A 211 -0.57 7.68 12.28
CA PRO A 211 0.81 8.17 12.29
C PRO A 211 1.82 7.23 11.61
N VAL A 212 1.50 5.95 11.47
CA VAL A 212 2.31 4.94 10.74
C VAL A 212 2.58 5.38 9.30
N GLY A 213 1.56 5.84 8.59
CA GLY A 213 1.71 6.33 7.23
C GLY A 213 1.89 7.85 7.17
N LEU A 214 1.07 8.60 7.91
CA LEU A 214 1.02 10.05 7.79
C LEU A 214 2.34 10.74 8.16
N LEU A 215 3.10 10.24 9.14
CA LEU A 215 4.36 10.87 9.54
C LEU A 215 5.45 10.77 8.46
N PRO A 216 5.79 9.59 7.91
CA PRO A 216 6.76 9.52 6.82
C PRO A 216 6.31 10.31 5.57
N ILE A 217 5.00 10.32 5.27
CA ILE A 217 4.43 11.07 4.13
C ILE A 217 4.62 12.58 4.33
N ALA A 218 4.34 13.08 5.54
CA ALA A 218 4.55 14.51 5.88
C ALA A 218 6.05 14.88 5.84
N VAL A 219 6.95 14.01 6.33
CA VAL A 219 8.40 14.21 6.27
C VAL A 219 8.89 14.31 4.82
N ALA A 220 8.33 13.51 3.91
CA ALA A 220 8.61 13.60 2.48
C ALA A 220 8.04 14.87 1.81
N GLY A 221 7.37 15.75 2.57
CA GLY A 221 6.84 17.03 2.08
C GLY A 221 5.47 16.97 1.42
N PHE A 222 4.75 15.85 1.52
CA PHE A 222 3.43 15.72 0.92
C PHE A 222 2.31 16.12 1.88
N ASP A 223 1.23 16.64 1.30
CA ASP A 223 0.07 17.15 2.04
C ASP A 223 -0.80 16.00 2.59
N ILE A 224 -0.62 15.71 3.88
CA ILE A 224 -1.38 14.67 4.59
C ILE A 224 -2.85 15.07 4.81
N ARG A 225 -3.15 16.38 4.81
CA ARG A 225 -4.53 16.88 4.96
C ARG A 225 -5.34 16.56 3.71
N GLU A 226 -4.76 16.76 2.53
CA GLU A 226 -5.38 16.37 1.26
C GLU A 226 -5.59 14.86 1.16
N LEU A 227 -4.63 14.06 1.64
CA LEU A 227 -4.76 12.59 1.70
C LEU A 227 -5.97 12.19 2.58
N VAL A 228 -6.05 12.71 3.79
CA VAL A 228 -7.15 12.44 4.72
C VAL A 228 -8.48 12.99 4.17
N ARG A 229 -8.49 14.16 3.54
CA ARG A 229 -9.68 14.73 2.91
C ARG A 229 -10.22 13.85 1.79
N GLY A 230 -9.32 13.26 0.98
CA GLY A 230 -9.68 12.29 -0.05
C GLY A 230 -10.33 11.04 0.53
N ALA A 231 -9.75 10.49 1.60
CA ALA A 231 -10.31 9.34 2.30
C ALA A 231 -11.68 9.64 2.94
N ARG A 232 -11.87 10.82 3.55
CA ARG A 232 -13.17 11.30 4.07
C ARG A 232 -14.23 11.35 2.97
N GLN A 233 -13.87 11.86 1.81
CA GLN A 233 -14.80 11.91 0.68
C GLN A 233 -15.19 10.52 0.22
N MET A 234 -14.22 9.60 0.11
CA MET A 234 -14.52 8.23 -0.30
C MET A 234 -15.34 7.50 0.77
N LYS A 235 -15.05 7.70 2.06
CA LYS A 235 -15.87 7.14 3.15
C LYS A 235 -17.35 7.51 2.99
N ALA A 236 -17.65 8.76 2.66
CA ALA A 236 -19.02 9.21 2.43
C ALA A 236 -19.67 8.55 1.20
N LEU A 237 -18.88 8.24 0.15
CA LEU A 237 -19.38 7.61 -1.08
C LEU A 237 -19.58 6.09 -0.94
N VAL A 238 -18.99 5.47 0.08
CA VAL A 238 -19.08 4.02 0.32
C VAL A 238 -19.63 3.69 1.71
N ASP A 239 -20.32 4.65 2.32
CA ASP A 239 -21.02 4.46 3.59
C ASP A 239 -22.09 3.37 3.48
N GLU A 240 -22.46 2.75 4.62
CA GLU A 240 -23.49 1.70 4.62
C GLU A 240 -24.88 2.16 4.19
N SER A 241 -25.13 3.46 4.26
CA SER A 241 -26.37 4.10 3.82
C SER A 241 -26.44 4.33 2.30
N VAL A 242 -25.32 4.19 1.58
CA VAL A 242 -25.27 4.38 0.13
C VAL A 242 -25.84 3.14 -0.57
N PRO A 243 -26.81 3.29 -1.50
CA PRO A 243 -27.38 2.16 -2.23
C PRO A 243 -26.28 1.33 -2.92
N PHE A 244 -26.46 0.01 -2.93
CA PHE A 244 -25.48 -0.92 -3.52
C PHE A 244 -25.04 -0.52 -4.93
N ALA A 245 -25.97 -0.14 -5.80
CA ALA A 245 -25.70 0.25 -7.18
C ALA A 245 -24.88 1.55 -7.32
N GLU A 246 -24.80 2.36 -6.26
CA GLU A 246 -24.06 3.63 -6.22
C GLU A 246 -22.76 3.51 -5.39
N ASN A 247 -22.55 2.40 -4.69
CA ASN A 247 -21.42 2.17 -3.81
C ASN A 247 -20.28 1.45 -4.55
N PRO A 248 -19.20 2.16 -4.96
CA PRO A 248 -18.16 1.57 -5.79
C PRO A 248 -17.38 0.46 -5.06
N SER A 249 -17.20 0.54 -3.74
CA SER A 249 -16.48 -0.51 -2.97
C SER A 249 -17.33 -1.79 -2.89
N ALA A 250 -18.63 -1.67 -2.70
CA ALA A 250 -19.54 -2.80 -2.68
C ALA A 250 -19.63 -3.47 -4.06
N LEU A 251 -19.73 -2.66 -5.12
CA LEU A 251 -19.75 -3.16 -6.50
C LEU A 251 -18.45 -3.86 -6.89
N TYR A 252 -17.29 -3.32 -6.49
CA TYR A 252 -15.99 -3.95 -6.75
C TYR A 252 -15.86 -5.28 -5.99
N ALA A 253 -16.23 -5.34 -4.72
CA ALA A 253 -16.25 -6.57 -3.93
C ALA A 253 -17.18 -7.63 -4.57
N ALA A 254 -18.36 -7.25 -5.00
CA ALA A 254 -19.32 -8.14 -5.67
C ALA A 254 -18.80 -8.64 -7.02
N ALA A 255 -18.20 -7.77 -7.83
CA ALA A 255 -17.61 -8.13 -9.12
C ALA A 255 -16.47 -9.17 -8.95
N ARG A 256 -15.56 -8.93 -8.01
CA ARG A 256 -14.46 -9.86 -7.66
C ARG A 256 -14.98 -11.23 -7.23
N ASN A 257 -15.97 -11.26 -6.33
CA ASN A 257 -16.56 -12.51 -5.85
C ASN A 257 -17.36 -13.23 -6.93
N SER A 258 -18.05 -12.53 -7.82
CA SER A 258 -18.71 -13.12 -8.99
C SER A 258 -17.69 -13.77 -9.94
N LEU A 259 -16.57 -13.09 -10.21
CA LEU A 259 -15.46 -13.62 -11.01
C LEU A 259 -14.82 -14.83 -10.33
N TYR A 260 -14.62 -14.80 -9.02
CA TYR A 260 -14.10 -15.92 -8.24
C TYR A 260 -14.99 -17.15 -8.34
N GLN A 261 -16.32 -16.99 -8.26
CA GLN A 261 -17.30 -18.06 -8.47
C GLN A 261 -17.28 -18.59 -9.90
N ALA A 262 -17.00 -17.72 -10.88
CA ALA A 262 -16.84 -18.11 -12.29
C ALA A 262 -15.47 -18.76 -12.60
N GLY A 263 -14.64 -19.06 -11.58
CA GLY A 263 -13.37 -19.75 -11.73
C GLY A 263 -12.15 -18.84 -11.94
N LYS A 264 -12.32 -17.52 -11.90
CA LYS A 264 -11.22 -16.56 -11.96
C LYS A 264 -10.57 -16.46 -10.58
N LYS A 265 -9.40 -17.09 -10.39
CA LYS A 265 -8.76 -17.28 -9.09
C LYS A 265 -7.59 -16.33 -8.83
N ILE A 266 -7.15 -15.62 -9.85
CA ILE A 266 -6.02 -14.69 -9.80
C ILE A 266 -6.48 -13.32 -10.27
N GLU A 267 -6.25 -12.30 -9.45
CA GLU A 267 -6.44 -10.90 -9.82
C GLU A 267 -5.09 -10.24 -10.06
N ILE A 268 -4.96 -9.59 -11.20
CA ILE A 268 -3.78 -8.81 -11.58
C ILE A 268 -4.13 -7.33 -11.52
N LEU A 269 -3.56 -6.59 -10.55
CA LEU A 269 -3.64 -5.14 -10.54
C LEU A 269 -2.62 -4.57 -11.51
N GLY A 270 -3.09 -3.96 -12.59
CA GLY A 270 -2.24 -3.33 -13.61
C GLY A 270 -2.36 -1.81 -13.60
N ASN A 271 -1.31 -1.15 -14.07
CA ASN A 271 -1.30 0.29 -14.28
C ASN A 271 -0.46 0.66 -15.51
N PHE A 272 -0.71 1.85 -16.06
CA PHE A 272 0.08 2.44 -17.16
C PHE A 272 0.86 3.68 -16.69
N HIS A 273 1.11 3.79 -15.38
CA HIS A 273 1.79 4.93 -14.78
C HIS A 273 2.83 4.41 -13.78
N PRO A 274 4.15 4.48 -14.08
CA PRO A 274 5.19 3.77 -13.31
C PRO A 274 5.26 4.15 -11.84
N ARG A 275 4.78 5.35 -11.46
CA ARG A 275 4.71 5.77 -10.05
C ARG A 275 3.67 5.01 -9.23
N LEU A 276 2.80 4.20 -9.85
CA LEU A 276 1.79 3.39 -9.15
C LEU A 276 2.31 2.01 -8.71
N HIS A 277 3.57 1.67 -9.00
CA HIS A 277 4.16 0.38 -8.63
C HIS A 277 3.88 0.01 -7.15
N TYR A 278 4.24 0.88 -6.21
CA TYR A 278 4.04 0.60 -4.78
C TYR A 278 2.57 0.68 -4.32
N ILE A 279 1.67 1.27 -5.09
CA ILE A 279 0.22 1.09 -4.88
C ILE A 279 -0.15 -0.38 -5.08
N GLY A 280 0.40 -1.03 -6.13
CA GLY A 280 0.25 -2.47 -6.35
C GLY A 280 0.82 -3.31 -5.21
N GLU A 281 2.02 -2.96 -4.70
CA GLU A 281 2.66 -3.67 -3.59
C GLU A 281 1.85 -3.58 -2.28
N TRP A 282 1.34 -2.38 -1.94
CA TRP A 282 0.43 -2.19 -0.81
C TRP A 282 -0.87 -2.97 -0.99
N TRP A 283 -1.47 -2.91 -2.18
CA TRP A 283 -2.71 -3.61 -2.51
C TRP A 283 -2.56 -5.14 -2.37
N LYS A 284 -1.41 -5.70 -2.77
CA LYS A 284 -1.12 -7.13 -2.58
C LYS A 284 -1.15 -7.53 -1.11
N GLN A 285 -0.57 -6.72 -0.21
CA GLN A 285 -0.65 -6.98 1.22
C GLN A 285 -2.09 -6.85 1.71
N LEU A 286 -2.79 -5.78 1.31
CA LEU A 286 -4.16 -5.52 1.75
C LEU A 286 -5.06 -6.73 1.46
N TYR A 287 -5.06 -7.20 0.22
CA TYR A 287 -5.95 -8.30 -0.21
C TYR A 287 -5.40 -9.69 0.17
N GLY A 288 -4.11 -9.94 0.00
CA GLY A 288 -3.49 -11.21 0.29
C GLY A 288 -3.64 -11.63 1.75
N GLU A 289 -3.36 -10.72 2.69
CA GLU A 289 -3.54 -10.99 4.12
C GLU A 289 -5.01 -11.00 4.55
N SER A 290 -5.91 -10.29 3.84
CA SER A 290 -7.32 -10.23 4.23
C SER A 290 -8.13 -11.42 3.72
N GLU A 291 -7.86 -11.93 2.52
CA GLU A 291 -8.69 -12.93 1.85
C GLU A 291 -8.06 -14.33 1.78
N GLY A 292 -6.73 -14.44 1.72
CA GLY A 292 -6.02 -15.72 1.58
C GLY A 292 -6.07 -16.57 2.84
N LYS A 293 -7.23 -17.16 3.18
CA LYS A 293 -7.48 -17.93 4.40
C LYS A 293 -8.39 -19.13 4.13
N ASP A 294 -8.31 -20.13 4.98
CA ASP A 294 -9.17 -21.32 4.94
C ASP A 294 -9.17 -22.01 3.55
N HIS A 295 -8.03 -21.97 2.86
CA HIS A 295 -7.86 -22.48 1.48
C HIS A 295 -8.78 -21.79 0.46
N LYS A 296 -9.26 -20.57 0.76
CA LYS A 296 -10.05 -19.69 -0.10
C LYS A 296 -9.26 -18.43 -0.46
N GLY A 297 -9.83 -17.62 -1.32
CA GLY A 297 -9.35 -16.29 -1.67
C GLY A 297 -8.81 -16.20 -3.09
N ILE A 298 -8.76 -14.98 -3.58
CA ILE A 298 -8.21 -14.61 -4.88
C ILE A 298 -6.72 -14.34 -4.69
N PHE A 299 -5.86 -14.97 -5.51
CA PHE A 299 -4.43 -14.68 -5.50
C PHE A 299 -4.17 -13.32 -6.14
N ASN A 300 -3.40 -12.47 -5.45
CA ASN A 300 -3.18 -11.09 -5.83
C ASN A 300 -1.78 -10.91 -6.44
N ALA A 301 -1.73 -10.45 -7.69
CA ALA A 301 -0.51 -10.08 -8.41
C ALA A 301 -0.59 -8.63 -8.88
N SER A 302 0.55 -8.01 -9.22
CA SER A 302 0.58 -6.69 -9.84
C SER A 302 1.54 -6.65 -11.02
N VAL A 303 1.27 -5.77 -12.01
CA VAL A 303 2.08 -5.55 -13.21
C VAL A 303 2.14 -4.07 -13.53
N ASP A 304 3.25 -3.65 -14.14
CA ASP A 304 3.46 -2.28 -14.61
C ASP A 304 3.51 -2.24 -16.15
N PHE A 305 2.39 -1.88 -16.75
CA PHE A 305 2.30 -1.73 -18.19
C PHE A 305 2.91 -0.37 -18.64
N SER A 306 3.49 -0.24 -19.82
CA SER A 306 3.63 -1.22 -20.92
C SER A 306 4.79 -2.22 -20.74
N ALA A 307 5.70 -2.03 -19.76
CA ALA A 307 6.88 -2.90 -19.60
C ALA A 307 6.47 -4.37 -19.49
N ASP A 308 5.50 -4.70 -18.62
CA ASP A 308 5.05 -6.07 -18.43
C ASP A 308 4.19 -6.64 -19.56
N LEU A 309 3.79 -5.86 -20.55
CA LEU A 309 3.25 -6.41 -21.78
C LEU A 309 4.31 -7.20 -22.56
N HIS A 310 5.59 -6.82 -22.39
CA HIS A 310 6.73 -7.51 -23.00
C HIS A 310 7.28 -8.66 -22.12
N SER A 311 6.60 -9.02 -21.04
CA SER A 311 6.89 -10.14 -20.14
C SER A 311 5.65 -10.98 -19.88
N MET A 312 4.73 -10.49 -19.06
CA MET A 312 3.50 -11.17 -18.68
C MET A 312 2.37 -11.10 -19.73
N GLY A 313 2.46 -10.16 -20.70
CA GLY A 313 1.42 -9.94 -21.69
C GLY A 313 1.06 -11.20 -22.49
N GLN A 314 2.06 -12.02 -22.88
CA GLN A 314 1.84 -13.30 -23.55
C GLN A 314 0.99 -14.25 -22.68
N TRP A 315 1.33 -14.37 -21.40
CA TRP A 315 0.60 -15.27 -20.51
C TRP A 315 -0.82 -14.77 -20.22
N ILE A 316 -0.98 -13.46 -20.05
CA ILE A 316 -2.30 -12.84 -19.84
C ILE A 316 -3.18 -13.09 -21.07
N GLN A 317 -2.65 -12.88 -22.29
CA GLN A 317 -3.40 -13.02 -23.53
C GLN A 317 -3.75 -14.47 -23.90
N GLU A 318 -2.83 -15.43 -23.71
CA GLU A 318 -2.98 -16.80 -24.20
C GLU A 318 -2.80 -17.90 -23.14
N GLY A 319 -2.47 -17.56 -21.89
CA GLY A 319 -2.33 -18.52 -20.80
C GLY A 319 -3.68 -19.05 -20.29
N GLU A 320 -3.66 -19.69 -19.14
CA GLU A 320 -4.85 -20.24 -18.50
C GLU A 320 -5.88 -19.16 -18.16
N ARG A 321 -7.16 -19.43 -18.41
CA ARG A 321 -8.26 -18.46 -18.19
C ARG A 321 -8.68 -18.31 -16.72
N SER A 322 -7.77 -18.51 -15.77
CA SER A 322 -7.99 -18.40 -14.32
C SER A 322 -7.84 -16.97 -13.78
N ILE A 323 -7.44 -16.01 -14.63
CA ILE A 323 -7.16 -14.62 -14.25
C ILE A 323 -8.28 -13.65 -14.63
N PHE A 324 -8.26 -12.50 -13.96
CA PHE A 324 -8.90 -11.25 -14.37
C PHE A 324 -8.01 -10.06 -13.98
N GLU A 325 -8.26 -8.91 -14.56
CA GLU A 325 -7.49 -7.70 -14.32
C GLU A 325 -8.31 -6.61 -13.63
N THR A 326 -7.62 -5.82 -12.80
CA THR A 326 -8.08 -4.52 -12.31
C THR A 326 -7.06 -3.47 -12.70
N ILE A 327 -7.43 -2.55 -13.60
CA ILE A 327 -6.53 -1.50 -14.11
C ILE A 327 -6.79 -0.19 -13.37
N VAL A 328 -5.75 0.35 -12.73
CA VAL A 328 -5.77 1.70 -12.17
C VAL A 328 -5.23 2.69 -13.20
N SER A 329 -6.12 3.56 -13.68
CA SER A 329 -5.86 4.53 -14.74
C SER A 329 -5.87 5.95 -14.18
N ILE A 330 -5.02 6.84 -14.73
CA ILE A 330 -4.99 8.27 -14.40
C ILE A 330 -5.60 9.05 -15.59
N ALA A 331 -6.69 9.78 -15.35
CA ALA A 331 -7.39 10.47 -16.42
C ALA A 331 -6.59 11.64 -17.02
N GLU A 332 -5.97 12.44 -16.17
CA GLU A 332 -5.24 13.65 -16.56
C GLU A 332 -3.82 13.63 -15.96
N PRO A 333 -2.74 13.61 -16.75
CA PRO A 333 -1.39 13.76 -16.24
C PRO A 333 -1.11 15.22 -15.85
N ASP A 334 -0.13 15.42 -14.96
CA ASP A 334 0.25 16.76 -14.47
C ASP A 334 1.01 17.59 -15.52
N THR A 335 1.62 16.94 -16.50
CA THR A 335 2.49 17.57 -17.51
C THR A 335 2.04 17.27 -18.92
N THR A 336 2.55 18.04 -19.88
CA THR A 336 2.28 17.84 -21.30
C THR A 336 3.60 17.69 -22.06
N LEU A 337 3.76 16.54 -22.74
CA LEU A 337 4.86 16.29 -23.65
C LEU A 337 4.28 15.87 -25.01
N ARG A 338 4.72 16.50 -26.08
CA ARG A 338 4.29 16.17 -27.45
C ARG A 338 5.41 15.47 -28.21
N ILE A 339 5.01 14.62 -29.12
CA ILE A 339 5.92 13.89 -30.03
C ILE A 339 6.29 14.84 -31.16
N GLU A 340 7.58 15.07 -31.35
CA GLU A 340 8.10 15.86 -32.43
C GLU A 340 8.03 15.09 -33.78
N SER A 341 8.02 15.82 -34.89
CA SER A 341 8.19 15.24 -36.24
C SER A 341 9.68 15.04 -36.51
N ASP A 342 10.06 13.89 -37.07
CA ASP A 342 11.41 13.63 -37.59
C ASP A 342 11.41 13.68 -39.12
N GLU A 343 12.27 14.50 -39.71
CA GLU A 343 12.35 14.66 -41.18
C GLU A 343 12.70 13.34 -41.90
N ALA A 344 13.56 12.53 -41.29
CA ALA A 344 13.97 11.23 -41.83
C ALA A 344 12.89 10.14 -41.67
N ASN A 345 12.06 10.23 -40.65
CA ASN A 345 11.00 9.27 -40.33
C ASN A 345 11.43 7.78 -40.40
N LEU A 346 12.66 7.48 -40.00
CA LEU A 346 13.22 6.13 -40.12
C LEU A 346 12.51 5.11 -39.19
N ASP A 347 11.97 5.59 -38.09
CA ASP A 347 11.17 4.80 -37.15
C ASP A 347 9.69 4.67 -37.58
N GLY A 348 9.25 5.40 -38.61
CA GLY A 348 7.89 5.39 -39.12
C GLY A 348 6.86 6.06 -38.18
N LEU A 349 7.29 6.85 -37.16
CA LEU A 349 6.41 7.37 -36.12
C LEU A 349 5.81 8.75 -36.40
N ASN A 350 6.04 9.37 -37.59
CA ASN A 350 5.49 10.69 -37.91
C ASN A 350 3.96 10.75 -37.89
N TYR A 351 3.26 9.62 -37.96
CA TYR A 351 1.79 9.58 -37.75
C TYR A 351 1.37 9.94 -36.31
N LEU A 352 2.31 9.94 -35.36
CA LEU A 352 2.12 10.37 -33.97
C LEU A 352 2.51 11.84 -33.73
N ALA A 353 3.16 12.49 -34.74
CA ALA A 353 3.65 13.85 -34.59
C ALA A 353 2.53 14.81 -34.16
N GLY A 354 2.83 15.68 -33.17
CA GLY A 354 1.89 16.60 -32.57
C GLY A 354 0.97 15.99 -31.50
N LYS A 355 0.84 14.66 -31.41
CA LYS A 355 0.08 14.00 -30.33
C LYS A 355 0.82 14.10 -29.00
N ARG A 356 0.06 14.12 -27.93
CA ARG A 356 0.64 14.00 -26.58
C ARG A 356 1.08 12.56 -26.33
N VAL A 357 2.19 12.36 -25.61
CA VAL A 357 2.63 11.02 -25.17
C VAL A 357 1.52 10.32 -24.34
N ASP A 358 0.79 11.08 -23.52
CA ASP A 358 -0.34 10.55 -22.74
C ASP A 358 -1.49 10.03 -23.63
N GLU A 359 -1.77 10.68 -24.78
CA GLU A 359 -2.77 10.17 -25.72
C GLU A 359 -2.39 8.80 -26.28
N VAL A 360 -1.10 8.60 -26.57
CA VAL A 360 -0.59 7.31 -27.05
C VAL A 360 -0.67 6.26 -25.93
N ASN A 361 -0.29 6.62 -24.72
CA ASN A 361 -0.36 5.73 -23.56
C ASN A 361 -1.80 5.28 -23.27
N LYS A 362 -2.78 6.18 -23.37
CA LYS A 362 -4.21 5.84 -23.22
C LYS A 362 -4.74 4.96 -24.34
N MET A 363 -4.24 5.13 -25.57
CA MET A 363 -4.60 4.22 -26.68
C MET A 363 -3.98 2.85 -26.45
N ALA A 364 -2.77 2.76 -25.88
CA ALA A 364 -2.17 1.50 -25.46
C ALA A 364 -3.02 0.81 -24.37
N GLU A 365 -3.42 1.53 -23.32
CA GLU A 365 -4.33 1.02 -22.26
C GLU A 365 -5.63 0.48 -22.87
N LEU A 366 -6.26 1.25 -23.75
CA LEU A 366 -7.51 0.84 -24.39
C LEU A 366 -7.31 -0.38 -25.30
N GLY A 367 -6.24 -0.40 -26.11
CA GLY A 367 -5.92 -1.52 -26.99
C GLY A 367 -5.67 -2.81 -26.23
N VAL A 368 -4.92 -2.74 -25.13
CA VAL A 368 -4.68 -3.88 -24.22
C VAL A 368 -6.01 -4.37 -23.61
N ARG A 369 -6.83 -3.45 -23.10
CA ARG A 369 -8.13 -3.80 -22.51
C ARG A 369 -9.02 -4.56 -23.52
N VAL A 370 -9.13 -4.07 -24.75
CA VAL A 370 -9.92 -4.72 -25.81
C VAL A 370 -9.36 -6.11 -26.09
N ALA A 371 -8.05 -6.23 -26.32
CA ALA A 371 -7.41 -7.51 -26.64
C ALA A 371 -7.58 -8.56 -25.53
N HIS A 372 -7.39 -8.15 -24.27
CA HIS A 372 -7.51 -9.05 -23.13
C HIS A 372 -8.98 -9.50 -22.91
N ILE A 373 -9.95 -8.58 -23.02
CA ILE A 373 -11.38 -8.93 -22.94
C ILE A 373 -11.78 -9.91 -24.06
N ASP A 374 -11.39 -9.65 -25.32
CA ASP A 374 -11.65 -10.53 -26.46
C ASP A 374 -10.96 -11.88 -26.26
N GLY A 375 -9.80 -11.92 -25.62
CA GLY A 375 -9.09 -13.14 -25.19
C GLY A 375 -9.72 -13.87 -24.01
N GLY A 376 -10.82 -13.38 -23.43
CA GLY A 376 -11.50 -14.00 -22.28
C GLY A 376 -10.89 -13.69 -20.90
N VAL A 377 -10.14 -12.57 -20.81
CA VAL A 377 -9.64 -12.02 -19.54
C VAL A 377 -10.51 -10.83 -19.13
N PRO A 378 -11.39 -10.99 -18.13
CA PRO A 378 -12.23 -9.90 -17.65
C PRO A 378 -11.40 -8.74 -17.11
N ASN A 379 -11.88 -7.52 -17.32
CA ASN A 379 -11.14 -6.32 -16.96
C ASN A 379 -12.05 -5.34 -16.19
N ILE A 380 -11.66 -5.03 -14.96
CA ILE A 380 -12.22 -3.96 -14.13
C ILE A 380 -11.35 -2.72 -14.33
N ARG A 381 -11.94 -1.54 -14.41
CA ARG A 381 -11.17 -0.30 -14.53
C ARG A 381 -11.53 0.67 -13.41
N ILE A 382 -10.50 1.17 -12.72
CA ILE A 382 -10.60 2.21 -11.71
C ILE A 382 -9.90 3.45 -12.27
N VAL A 383 -10.63 4.57 -12.38
CA VAL A 383 -10.07 5.80 -12.94
C VAL A 383 -9.94 6.87 -11.86
N LEU A 384 -8.72 7.30 -11.60
CA LEU A 384 -8.40 8.47 -10.81
C LEU A 384 -8.37 9.70 -11.71
N PRO A 385 -9.05 10.81 -11.38
CA PRO A 385 -9.00 12.03 -12.18
C PRO A 385 -7.60 12.60 -12.36
N LYS A 386 -6.76 12.54 -11.32
CA LYS A 386 -5.35 12.93 -11.28
C LYS A 386 -4.57 12.09 -10.27
N LEU A 387 -3.24 12.09 -10.39
CA LEU A 387 -2.36 11.49 -9.39
C LEU A 387 -1.92 12.55 -8.37
N ASN A 388 -2.63 12.64 -7.26
CA ASN A 388 -2.31 13.53 -6.15
C ASN A 388 -2.76 12.93 -4.81
N ALA A 389 -2.37 13.54 -3.69
CA ALA A 389 -2.68 13.04 -2.35
C ALA A 389 -4.19 12.81 -2.13
N TYR A 390 -5.04 13.72 -2.62
CA TYR A 390 -6.50 13.61 -2.47
C TYR A 390 -7.07 12.35 -3.14
N TYR A 391 -6.71 12.07 -4.39
CA TYR A 391 -7.23 10.89 -5.09
C TYR A 391 -6.57 9.59 -4.63
N ILE A 392 -5.32 9.64 -4.15
CA ILE A 392 -4.69 8.50 -3.48
C ILE A 392 -5.45 8.18 -2.18
N GLY A 393 -5.82 9.18 -1.38
CA GLY A 393 -6.65 8.99 -0.19
C GLY A 393 -8.00 8.34 -0.50
N GLN A 394 -8.64 8.73 -1.61
CA GLN A 394 -9.86 8.05 -2.09
C GLN A 394 -9.59 6.58 -2.44
N LEU A 395 -8.50 6.30 -3.15
CA LEU A 395 -8.15 4.95 -3.60
C LEU A 395 -7.87 4.01 -2.42
N PHE A 396 -7.15 4.50 -1.40
CA PHE A 396 -6.86 3.71 -0.21
C PHE A 396 -8.14 3.32 0.51
N TYR A 397 -8.99 4.28 0.84
CA TYR A 397 -10.24 3.98 1.56
C TYR A 397 -11.21 3.13 0.73
N PHE A 398 -11.26 3.35 -0.60
CA PHE A 398 -12.02 2.51 -1.52
C PHE A 398 -11.61 1.04 -1.42
N PHE A 399 -10.32 0.73 -1.47
CA PHE A 399 -9.81 -0.63 -1.38
C PHE A 399 -9.96 -1.23 0.02
N GLU A 400 -9.72 -0.45 1.07
CA GLU A 400 -9.92 -0.91 2.46
C GLU A 400 -11.37 -1.31 2.72
N LYS A 401 -12.33 -0.49 2.27
CA LYS A 401 -13.76 -0.80 2.40
C LYS A 401 -14.16 -2.02 1.56
N ALA A 402 -13.68 -2.09 0.33
CA ALA A 402 -13.98 -3.19 -0.58
C ALA A 402 -13.45 -4.53 -0.07
N VAL A 403 -12.21 -4.57 0.47
CA VAL A 403 -11.64 -5.82 0.98
C VAL A 403 -12.34 -6.31 2.24
N GLY A 404 -12.80 -5.40 3.11
CA GLY A 404 -13.60 -5.78 4.28
C GLY A 404 -14.91 -6.49 3.88
N ILE A 405 -15.62 -5.94 2.90
CA ILE A 405 -16.84 -6.53 2.35
C ILE A 405 -16.52 -7.86 1.64
N SER A 406 -15.48 -7.88 0.79
CA SER A 406 -15.10 -9.04 -0.01
C SER A 406 -14.64 -10.23 0.85
N GLY A 407 -13.90 -9.97 1.94
CA GLY A 407 -13.51 -11.02 2.88
C GLY A 407 -14.71 -11.69 3.56
N TYR A 408 -15.72 -10.91 3.93
CA TYR A 408 -16.98 -11.48 4.45
C TYR A 408 -17.76 -12.24 3.37
N MET A 409 -17.73 -11.79 2.11
CA MET A 409 -18.33 -12.55 0.99
C MET A 409 -17.64 -13.90 0.78
N LEU A 410 -16.33 -14.00 1.08
CA LEU A 410 -15.56 -15.25 1.09
C LEU A 410 -15.74 -16.07 2.37
N GLU A 411 -16.48 -15.54 3.35
CA GLU A 411 -16.72 -16.17 4.65
C GLU A 411 -15.41 -16.40 5.44
N VAL A 412 -14.49 -15.43 5.39
CA VAL A 412 -13.23 -15.45 6.16
C VAL A 412 -13.15 -14.23 7.07
N ASN A 413 -12.27 -14.26 8.09
CA ASN A 413 -11.96 -13.08 8.89
C ASN A 413 -11.02 -12.15 8.10
N PRO A 414 -11.44 -10.95 7.64
CA PRO A 414 -10.60 -10.09 6.82
C PRO A 414 -9.48 -9.39 7.60
N PHE A 415 -9.47 -9.44 8.93
CA PHE A 415 -8.64 -8.54 9.74
C PHE A 415 -7.53 -9.22 10.54
N ASN A 416 -7.52 -10.54 10.65
CA ASN A 416 -6.40 -11.31 11.21
C ASN A 416 -5.43 -11.80 10.11
N GLN A 417 -4.30 -12.43 10.51
CA GLN A 417 -3.30 -13.02 9.59
C GLN A 417 -2.59 -14.23 10.23
N PRO A 418 -3.32 -15.34 10.52
CA PRO A 418 -2.73 -16.48 11.22
C PRO A 418 -1.63 -17.18 10.41
N GLY A 419 -1.66 -17.12 9.08
CA GLY A 419 -0.72 -17.81 8.20
C GLY A 419 0.74 -17.35 8.34
N VAL A 420 0.97 -16.11 8.79
CA VAL A 420 2.34 -15.58 8.94
C VAL A 420 3.02 -15.98 10.26
N GLU A 421 2.32 -16.62 11.19
CA GLU A 421 2.90 -16.99 12.49
C GLU A 421 3.79 -18.23 12.40
N ALA A 422 3.51 -19.14 11.47
CA ALA A 422 4.27 -20.38 11.31
C ALA A 422 5.75 -20.13 10.93
N TYR A 423 6.01 -19.27 9.94
CA TYR A 423 7.39 -18.99 9.53
C TYR A 423 8.17 -18.23 10.61
N LYS A 424 7.53 -17.32 11.34
CA LYS A 424 8.16 -16.60 12.46
C LYS A 424 8.60 -17.55 13.57
N LYS A 425 7.73 -18.49 13.94
CA LYS A 425 8.06 -19.52 14.92
C LYS A 425 9.25 -20.37 14.47
N ASN A 426 9.27 -20.80 13.22
CA ASN A 426 10.37 -21.54 12.65
C ASN A 426 11.69 -20.74 12.61
N MET A 427 11.62 -19.44 12.24
CA MET A 427 12.79 -18.56 12.24
C MET A 427 13.35 -18.40 13.66
N PHE A 428 12.51 -18.18 14.67
CA PHE A 428 12.95 -18.08 16.06
C PHE A 428 13.60 -19.38 16.56
N ALA A 429 13.04 -20.53 16.19
CA ALA A 429 13.63 -21.84 16.51
C ALA A 429 14.99 -22.04 15.84
N LEU A 430 15.13 -21.70 14.56
CA LEU A 430 16.39 -21.79 13.80
C LEU A 430 17.48 -20.84 14.32
N LEU A 431 17.07 -19.68 14.83
CA LEU A 431 17.97 -18.70 15.47
C LEU A 431 18.24 -19.02 16.94
N GLU A 432 17.78 -20.13 17.46
CA GLU A 432 17.97 -20.56 18.86
C GLU A 432 17.51 -19.50 19.87
N LYS A 433 16.40 -18.84 19.56
CA LYS A 433 15.87 -17.80 20.43
C LYS A 433 15.51 -18.38 21.81
N PRO A 434 15.92 -17.74 22.93
CA PRO A 434 15.54 -18.20 24.29
C PRO A 434 14.04 -18.38 24.43
N GLY A 435 13.61 -19.53 24.98
CA GLY A 435 12.22 -19.95 25.12
C GLY A 435 11.65 -20.74 23.91
N PHE A 436 12.50 -21.10 22.93
CA PHE A 436 12.16 -21.91 21.76
C PHE A 436 12.98 -23.20 21.66
N GLU A 437 13.50 -23.71 22.78
CA GLU A 437 14.43 -24.84 22.81
C GLU A 437 13.82 -26.12 22.21
N ALA A 438 12.57 -26.43 22.55
CA ALA A 438 11.87 -27.60 22.04
C ALA A 438 11.61 -27.51 20.52
N GLU A 439 11.19 -26.35 20.06
CA GLU A 439 10.99 -26.09 18.63
C GLU A 439 12.32 -26.13 17.84
N THR A 440 13.42 -25.68 18.46
CA THR A 440 14.77 -25.73 17.91
C THR A 440 15.20 -27.18 17.66
N GLU A 441 15.05 -28.05 18.63
CA GLU A 441 15.35 -29.47 18.47
C GLU A 441 14.48 -30.14 17.42
N ALA A 442 13.18 -29.87 17.43
CA ALA A 442 12.23 -30.43 16.48
C ALA A 442 12.54 -30.01 15.02
N ILE A 443 12.87 -28.73 14.78
CA ILE A 443 13.16 -28.26 13.42
C ILE A 443 14.52 -28.75 12.93
N LYS A 444 15.56 -28.81 13.79
CA LYS A 444 16.86 -29.36 13.46
C LYS A 444 16.77 -30.85 13.10
N ALA A 445 15.91 -31.62 13.76
CA ALA A 445 15.67 -33.02 13.42
C ALA A 445 15.03 -33.21 12.04
N ARG A 446 14.23 -32.27 11.57
CA ARG A 446 13.58 -32.29 10.23
C ARG A 446 14.52 -31.88 9.09
N LEU A 447 15.62 -31.16 9.39
CA LEU A 447 16.57 -30.68 8.39
C LEU A 447 17.79 -31.61 8.21
N LYS A 448 17.91 -32.63 9.05
CA LYS A 448 18.89 -33.74 8.91
C LYS A 448 18.34 -34.79 7.94
#